data_42290e5adb0346f097be0f260f0f55b7
#
_entry.id   42290e5adb0346f097be0f260f0f55b7
#
_cell.length_a   1.000
_cell.length_b   1.000
_cell.length_c   1.000
_cell.angle_alpha   90.00
_cell.angle_beta   90.00
_cell.angle_gamma   90.00
#
_symmetry.space_group_name_H-M   'P 1'
#
loop_
_entity.id
_entity.type
_entity.pdbx_description
1 polymer ?
#
loop_
_entity_poly.entity_id
_entity_poly.type
_entity_poly.pdbx_seq_one_letter_code
_entity_poly.pdbx_strand_id
1 'polypeptide(L)'
;MQGIWVKEVRGEPMTAVDEAKALAGQGFDGGVGAASTRQLTVLAAEAWADVEATLGMSVDPALRRANLLVAGVDLAGTTGRVLRVGDLRLEITGETKPCHQMDAAVNGLRAALEPDWRGGVHGVVLGDATVRVGDPVGWD
;
A
#
# COMPACT_ATOMS: atom_id res chain seq x y z
N MET A 1 -8.71 6.87 4.82
CA MET A 1 -7.34 6.34 4.73
C MET A 1 -6.79 6.17 6.14
N GLN A 2 -6.27 4.99 6.48
CA GLN A 2 -5.99 4.60 7.87
C GLN A 2 -4.52 4.67 8.26
N GLY A 3 -3.61 4.68 7.32
CA GLY A 3 -2.19 4.74 7.64
C GLY A 3 -1.33 5.10 6.44
N ILE A 4 -0.20 5.75 6.72
CA ILE A 4 0.81 6.15 5.74
C ILE A 4 2.18 5.72 6.25
N TRP A 5 2.96 5.08 5.39
CA TRP A 5 4.36 4.72 5.68
C TRP A 5 5.27 5.17 4.54
N VAL A 6 6.38 5.77 4.88
CA VAL A 6 7.39 6.22 3.92
C VAL A 6 8.66 5.39 4.09
N LYS A 7 9.23 4.92 2.99
CA LYS A 7 10.50 4.21 2.96
C LYS A 7 11.62 5.25 2.85
N GLU A 8 12.14 5.67 3.99
CA GLU A 8 13.17 6.72 4.05
C GLU A 8 14.59 6.16 3.84
N VAL A 9 14.83 4.92 4.27
CA VAL A 9 16.12 4.24 4.13
C VAL A 9 15.88 2.84 3.57
N ARG A 10 16.62 2.50 2.51
CA ARG A 10 16.51 1.19 1.86
C ARG A 10 16.90 0.08 2.84
N GLY A 11 16.05 -0.96 2.94
CA GLY A 11 16.27 -2.12 3.81
C GLY A 11 15.89 -1.92 5.26
N GLU A 12 15.61 -0.69 5.70
CA GLU A 12 15.16 -0.38 7.06
C GLU A 12 13.63 -0.47 7.17
N PRO A 13 13.07 -0.59 8.38
CA PRO A 13 11.63 -0.48 8.57
C PRO A 13 11.09 0.84 8.03
N MET A 14 9.86 0.82 7.50
CA MET A 14 9.23 2.03 6.99
C MET A 14 8.79 2.94 8.14
N THR A 15 8.82 4.25 7.88
CA THR A 15 8.45 5.26 8.87
C THR A 15 6.97 5.57 8.76
N ALA A 16 6.22 5.40 9.86
CA ALA A 16 4.82 5.80 9.95
C ALA A 16 4.73 7.33 10.09
N VAL A 17 3.87 7.95 9.29
CA VAL A 17 3.66 9.41 9.31
C VAL A 17 2.17 9.72 9.26
N ASP A 18 1.78 10.94 9.68
CA ASP A 18 0.39 11.39 9.63
C ASP A 18 0.04 12.04 8.30
N GLU A 19 1.02 12.58 7.61
CA GLU A 19 0.85 13.14 6.27
C GLU A 19 2.13 12.93 5.45
N ALA A 20 1.96 12.90 4.12
CA ALA A 20 3.07 12.79 3.19
C ALA A 20 2.74 13.49 1.88
N LYS A 21 3.76 14.07 1.24
CA LYS A 21 3.62 14.68 -0.08
C LYS A 21 3.97 13.65 -1.15
N ALA A 22 3.05 13.42 -2.07
CA ALA A 22 3.26 12.59 -3.25
C ALA A 22 3.62 13.48 -4.45
N LEU A 23 4.62 13.07 -5.20
CA LEU A 23 5.13 13.79 -6.37
C LEU A 23 4.78 13.05 -7.65
N ALA A 24 4.25 13.79 -8.63
CA ALA A 24 3.84 13.22 -9.92
C ALA A 24 4.99 12.43 -10.57
N GLY A 25 4.72 11.20 -10.96
CA GLY A 25 5.69 10.32 -11.61
C GLY A 25 6.85 9.85 -10.73
N GLN A 26 6.78 10.05 -9.41
CA GLN A 26 7.88 9.71 -8.50
C GLN A 26 7.47 8.84 -7.32
N GLY A 27 6.45 9.22 -6.56
CA GLY A 27 6.05 8.62 -5.31
C GLY A 27 6.12 9.62 -4.17
N PHE A 28 6.34 9.17 -2.93
CA PHE A 28 6.45 10.09 -1.79
C PHE A 28 7.77 10.87 -1.83
N ASP A 29 7.67 12.18 -1.56
CA ASP A 29 8.83 13.05 -1.36
C ASP A 29 9.63 12.54 -0.15
N GLY A 30 10.94 12.40 -0.31
CA GLY A 30 11.82 11.82 0.69
C GLY A 30 11.81 10.29 0.74
N GLY A 31 10.95 9.63 -0.02
CA GLY A 31 10.94 8.18 -0.14
C GLY A 31 12.03 7.65 -1.06
N VAL A 32 12.43 6.39 -0.88
CA VAL A 32 13.44 5.71 -1.70
C VAL A 32 12.89 4.40 -2.27
N GLY A 33 13.54 3.89 -3.31
CA GLY A 33 13.25 2.57 -3.87
C GLY A 33 12.03 2.52 -4.78
N ALA A 34 11.44 3.65 -5.17
CA ALA A 34 10.35 3.69 -6.12
C ALA A 34 10.84 3.33 -7.53
N ALA A 35 10.08 2.49 -8.23
CA ALA A 35 10.32 2.14 -9.64
C ALA A 35 9.30 2.86 -10.53
N SER A 36 9.52 2.88 -11.86
CA SER A 36 8.69 3.64 -12.80
C SER A 36 7.20 3.28 -12.78
N THR A 37 6.84 2.04 -12.44
CA THR A 37 5.45 1.56 -12.39
C THR A 37 4.99 1.22 -10.96
N ARG A 38 5.87 1.31 -9.97
CA ARG A 38 5.59 0.99 -8.57
C ARG A 38 6.04 2.13 -7.68
N GLN A 39 5.40 3.28 -7.84
CA GLN A 39 5.77 4.49 -7.10
C GLN A 39 5.19 4.48 -5.69
N LEU A 40 3.93 4.04 -5.55
CA LEU A 40 3.29 3.82 -4.26
C LEU A 40 2.59 2.47 -4.25
N THR A 41 2.56 1.85 -3.08
CA THR A 41 1.84 0.59 -2.83
C THR A 41 0.70 0.82 -1.85
N VAL A 42 -0.42 0.13 -2.08
CA VAL A 42 -1.66 0.31 -1.32
C VAL A 42 -2.14 -1.04 -0.81
N LEU A 43 -2.48 -1.09 0.48
CA LEU A 43 -3.03 -2.26 1.15
C LEU A 43 -4.44 -1.93 1.63
N ALA A 44 -5.39 -2.84 1.45
CA ALA A 44 -6.74 -2.69 1.97
C ALA A 44 -6.85 -3.26 3.38
N ALA A 45 -7.45 -2.51 4.29
CA ALA A 45 -7.64 -2.95 5.68
C ALA A 45 -8.50 -4.21 5.76
N GLU A 46 -9.53 -4.35 4.92
CA GLU A 46 -10.40 -5.53 4.86
C GLU A 46 -9.62 -6.78 4.42
N ALA A 47 -8.74 -6.64 3.41
CA ALA A 47 -7.87 -7.74 2.98
C ALA A 47 -6.88 -8.12 4.08
N TRP A 48 -6.36 -7.15 4.81
CA TRP A 48 -5.46 -7.41 5.93
C TRP A 48 -6.18 -8.15 7.06
N ALA A 49 -7.45 -7.84 7.34
CA ALA A 49 -8.25 -8.59 8.30
C ALA A 49 -8.40 -10.06 7.87
N ASP A 50 -8.55 -10.35 6.59
CA ASP A 50 -8.60 -11.72 6.06
C ASP A 50 -7.25 -12.43 6.23
N VAL A 51 -6.15 -11.72 6.06
CA VAL A 51 -4.80 -12.25 6.33
C VAL A 51 -4.65 -12.63 7.80
N GLU A 52 -5.06 -11.76 8.71
CA GLU A 52 -5.00 -12.02 10.15
C GLU A 52 -5.89 -13.22 10.54
N ALA A 53 -7.08 -13.33 9.95
CA ALA A 53 -7.97 -14.47 10.17
C ALA A 53 -7.33 -15.77 9.70
N THR A 54 -6.67 -15.77 8.54
CA THR A 54 -5.96 -16.94 8.01
C THR A 54 -4.80 -17.37 8.91
N LEU A 55 -4.06 -16.40 9.46
CA LEU A 55 -2.93 -16.67 10.36
C LEU A 55 -3.37 -16.98 11.80
N GLY A 56 -4.60 -16.61 12.18
CA GLY A 56 -5.11 -16.79 13.53
C GLY A 56 -4.47 -15.87 14.56
N MET A 57 -3.96 -14.72 14.14
CA MET A 57 -3.26 -13.77 15.01
C MET A 57 -3.33 -12.36 14.46
N SER A 58 -3.20 -11.36 15.33
CA SER A 58 -3.03 -9.96 14.92
C SER A 58 -1.60 -9.73 14.45
N VAL A 59 -1.47 -9.00 13.35
CA VAL A 59 -0.17 -8.67 12.74
C VAL A 59 -0.16 -7.18 12.38
N ASP A 60 0.91 -6.48 12.74
CA ASP A 60 1.06 -5.07 12.37
C ASP A 60 1.13 -4.92 10.83
N PRO A 61 0.20 -4.17 10.21
CA PRO A 61 0.21 -4.00 8.76
C PRO A 61 1.48 -3.34 8.21
N ALA A 62 2.25 -2.63 9.03
CA ALA A 62 3.54 -2.09 8.66
C ALA A 62 4.52 -3.16 8.16
N LEU A 63 4.38 -4.41 8.62
CA LEU A 63 5.21 -5.53 8.18
C LEU A 63 5.02 -5.90 6.72
N ARG A 64 3.87 -5.55 6.12
CA ARG A 64 3.64 -5.72 4.69
C ARG A 64 4.45 -4.72 3.86
N ARG A 65 4.89 -3.59 4.45
CA ARG A 65 5.70 -2.55 3.83
C ARG A 65 4.99 -1.84 2.68
N ALA A 66 3.66 -1.69 2.79
CA ALA A 66 2.88 -0.85 1.89
C ALA A 66 2.98 0.62 2.31
N ASN A 67 2.78 1.54 1.35
CA ASN A 67 2.80 2.98 1.63
C ASN A 67 1.49 3.47 2.25
N LEU A 68 0.35 2.94 1.79
CA LEU A 68 -0.98 3.39 2.21
C LEU A 68 -1.82 2.20 2.70
N LEU A 69 -2.51 2.39 3.83
CA LEU A 69 -3.55 1.48 4.29
C LEU A 69 -4.90 2.17 4.11
N VAL A 70 -5.77 1.61 3.28
CA VAL A 70 -7.07 2.16 2.93
C VAL A 70 -8.20 1.21 3.35
N ALA A 71 -9.41 1.74 3.49
CA ALA A 71 -10.60 0.97 3.78
C ALA A 71 -11.76 1.42 2.90
N GLY A 72 -12.75 0.54 2.73
CA GLY A 72 -13.96 0.85 1.97
C GLY A 72 -13.84 0.70 0.47
N VAL A 73 -12.74 0.15 -0.04
CA VAL A 73 -12.51 -0.11 -1.47
C VAL A 73 -12.01 -1.53 -1.69
N ASP A 74 -12.41 -2.14 -2.80
CA ASP A 74 -11.88 -3.42 -3.25
C ASP A 74 -10.76 -3.14 -4.27
N LEU A 75 -9.57 -3.66 -4.01
CA LEU A 75 -8.39 -3.43 -4.85
C LEU A 75 -8.18 -4.54 -5.90
N ALA A 76 -8.85 -5.68 -5.77
CA ALA A 76 -8.67 -6.81 -6.67
C ALA A 76 -9.13 -6.47 -8.09
N GLY A 77 -8.29 -6.78 -9.10
CA GLY A 77 -8.66 -6.60 -10.50
C GLY A 77 -8.79 -5.15 -10.95
N THR A 78 -8.14 -4.20 -10.28
CA THR A 78 -8.34 -2.76 -10.53
C THR A 78 -7.26 -2.12 -11.40
N THR A 79 -6.40 -2.91 -12.03
CA THR A 79 -5.36 -2.38 -12.93
C THR A 79 -5.97 -1.46 -13.99
N GLY A 80 -5.38 -0.27 -14.15
CA GLY A 80 -5.85 0.76 -15.08
C GLY A 80 -6.86 1.74 -14.48
N ARG A 81 -7.41 1.45 -13.30
CA ARG A 81 -8.31 2.37 -12.61
C ARG A 81 -7.51 3.41 -11.81
N VAL A 82 -8.14 4.53 -11.51
CA VAL A 82 -7.54 5.60 -10.71
C VAL A 82 -8.15 5.61 -9.31
N LEU A 83 -7.31 5.36 -8.31
CA LEU A 83 -7.67 5.44 -6.90
C LEU A 83 -7.50 6.88 -6.43
N ARG A 84 -8.50 7.41 -5.75
CA ARG A 84 -8.44 8.72 -5.11
C ARG A 84 -8.29 8.55 -3.61
N VAL A 85 -7.29 9.23 -3.04
CA VAL A 85 -7.06 9.31 -1.60
C VAL A 85 -6.88 10.78 -1.27
N GLY A 86 -7.94 11.43 -0.75
CA GLY A 86 -7.96 12.89 -0.66
C GLY A 86 -7.76 13.51 -2.04
N ASP A 87 -6.74 14.35 -2.20
CA ASP A 87 -6.38 14.97 -3.47
C ASP A 87 -5.43 14.11 -4.32
N LEU A 88 -4.88 13.03 -3.77
CA LEU A 88 -4.00 12.12 -4.51
C LEU A 88 -4.82 11.32 -5.53
N ARG A 89 -4.29 11.24 -6.75
CA ARG A 89 -4.79 10.33 -7.79
C ARG A 89 -3.68 9.37 -8.16
N LEU A 90 -3.94 8.08 -7.99
CA LEU A 90 -2.99 7.01 -8.21
C LEU A 90 -3.55 6.07 -9.29
N GLU A 91 -2.88 5.98 -10.43
CA GLU A 91 -3.25 5.00 -11.45
C GLU A 91 -2.69 3.64 -11.07
N ILE A 92 -3.56 2.65 -10.90
CA ILE A 92 -3.16 1.30 -10.50
C ILE A 92 -2.50 0.61 -11.67
N THR A 93 -1.26 0.15 -11.48
CA THR A 93 -0.47 -0.51 -12.51
C THR A 93 -0.41 -2.03 -12.34
N GLY A 94 -0.75 -2.56 -11.18
CA GLY A 94 -0.82 -4.01 -11.00
C GLY A 94 -0.95 -4.45 -9.55
N GLU A 95 -1.03 -5.76 -9.36
CA GLU A 95 -1.05 -6.40 -8.05
C GLU A 95 0.33 -6.39 -7.42
N THR A 96 0.41 -6.07 -6.13
CA THR A 96 1.64 -6.21 -5.34
C THR A 96 1.71 -7.63 -4.78
N LYS A 97 2.36 -8.53 -5.52
CA LYS A 97 2.46 -9.93 -5.10
C LYS A 97 3.39 -10.08 -3.89
N PRO A 98 3.02 -10.93 -2.92
CA PRO A 98 3.91 -11.21 -1.80
C PRO A 98 5.15 -11.98 -2.26
N CYS A 99 6.27 -11.78 -1.55
CA CYS A 99 7.51 -12.50 -1.81
C CYS A 99 7.96 -13.26 -0.57
N HIS A 100 9.03 -14.05 -0.71
CA HIS A 100 9.57 -14.88 0.40
C HIS A 100 9.96 -14.05 1.63
N GLN A 101 10.24 -12.76 1.47
CA GLN A 101 10.57 -11.88 2.61
C GLN A 101 9.42 -11.74 3.60
N MET A 102 8.17 -11.97 3.15
CA MET A 102 7.00 -11.93 4.04
C MET A 102 7.07 -13.03 5.10
N ASP A 103 7.54 -14.23 4.74
CA ASP A 103 7.69 -15.32 5.69
C ASP A 103 8.82 -15.08 6.70
N ALA A 104 9.83 -14.26 6.34
CA ALA A 104 10.85 -13.84 7.27
C ALA A 104 10.29 -12.92 8.36
N ALA A 105 9.26 -12.11 8.03
CA ALA A 105 8.60 -11.23 8.99
C ALA A 105 7.64 -12.01 9.89
N VAL A 106 6.77 -12.84 9.29
CA VAL A 106 5.80 -13.70 9.99
C VAL A 106 5.65 -14.99 9.22
N ASN A 107 5.83 -16.13 9.89
CA ASN A 107 5.69 -17.43 9.25
C ASN A 107 4.27 -17.61 8.69
N GLY A 108 4.18 -17.97 7.40
CA GLY A 108 2.90 -18.16 6.70
C GLY A 108 2.31 -16.90 6.09
N LEU A 109 2.93 -15.72 6.30
CA LEU A 109 2.41 -14.45 5.79
C LEU A 109 2.32 -14.42 4.27
N ARG A 110 3.32 -14.95 3.57
CA ARG A 110 3.31 -15.01 2.10
C ARG A 110 2.09 -15.73 1.57
N ALA A 111 1.83 -16.94 2.08
CA ALA A 111 0.69 -17.73 1.64
C ALA A 111 -0.65 -17.08 1.99
N ALA A 112 -0.74 -16.43 3.15
CA ALA A 112 -1.95 -15.71 3.57
C ALA A 112 -2.26 -14.49 2.68
N LEU A 113 -1.24 -13.88 2.08
CA LEU A 113 -1.39 -12.72 1.19
C LEU A 113 -1.72 -13.08 -0.26
N GLU A 114 -1.49 -14.32 -0.69
CA GLU A 114 -1.65 -14.71 -2.10
C GLU A 114 -3.09 -14.66 -2.62
N PRO A 115 -4.13 -15.11 -1.89
CA PRO A 115 -5.49 -15.10 -2.42
C PRO A 115 -6.03 -13.68 -2.65
N ASP A 116 -6.85 -13.53 -3.71
CA ASP A 116 -7.73 -12.37 -3.90
C ASP A 116 -7.02 -11.00 -3.82
N TRP A 117 -5.78 -10.93 -4.26
CA TRP A 117 -4.99 -9.70 -4.22
C TRP A 117 -4.83 -9.11 -2.79
N ARG A 118 -4.81 -9.95 -1.79
CA ARG A 118 -4.65 -9.50 -0.39
C ARG A 118 -3.36 -8.72 -0.15
N GLY A 119 -2.34 -8.95 -0.98
CA GLY A 119 -1.08 -8.20 -0.93
C GLY A 119 -1.21 -6.74 -1.35
N GLY A 120 -2.33 -6.36 -1.95
CA GLY A 120 -2.62 -5.01 -2.39
C GLY A 120 -2.19 -4.74 -3.82
N VAL A 121 -2.09 -3.45 -4.14
CA VAL A 121 -1.78 -2.97 -5.48
C VAL A 121 -0.65 -1.95 -5.44
N HIS A 122 -0.06 -1.68 -6.60
CA HIS A 122 0.87 -0.56 -6.77
C HIS A 122 0.40 0.33 -7.93
N GLY A 123 0.91 1.54 -7.95
CA GLY A 123 0.50 2.49 -8.96
C GLY A 123 1.46 3.66 -9.11
N VAL A 124 1.11 4.56 -10.04
CA VAL A 124 1.86 5.77 -10.36
C VAL A 124 1.08 7.01 -9.94
N VAL A 125 1.78 7.99 -9.41
CA VAL A 125 1.21 9.27 -8.97
C VAL A 125 0.96 10.14 -10.19
N LEU A 126 -0.30 10.55 -10.40
CA LEU A 126 -0.70 11.34 -11.56
C LEU A 126 -0.48 12.84 -11.40
N GLY A 127 -0.43 13.34 -10.17
CA GLY A 127 -0.20 14.77 -9.90
C GLY A 127 0.28 14.96 -8.46
N ASP A 128 1.00 16.05 -8.21
CA ASP A 128 1.46 16.36 -6.86
C ASP A 128 0.27 16.55 -5.92
N ALA A 129 0.32 15.90 -4.75
CA ALA A 129 -0.71 16.03 -3.73
C ALA A 129 -0.15 15.69 -2.35
N THR A 130 -0.77 16.24 -1.32
CA THR A 130 -0.51 15.85 0.06
C THR A 130 -1.64 14.93 0.52
N VAL A 131 -1.28 13.77 1.08
CA VAL A 131 -2.23 12.85 1.70
C VAL A 131 -2.09 12.90 3.21
N ARG A 132 -3.22 12.73 3.92
CA ARG A 132 -3.27 12.73 5.38
C ARG A 132 -4.08 11.55 5.86
N VAL A 133 -3.68 10.99 7.00
CA VAL A 133 -4.50 9.97 7.68
C VAL A 133 -5.89 10.55 7.93
N GLY A 134 -6.92 9.79 7.57
CA GLY A 134 -8.32 10.22 7.63
C GLY A 134 -8.89 10.71 6.30
N ASP A 135 -8.06 10.88 5.26
CA ASP A 135 -8.54 11.30 3.94
C ASP A 135 -9.55 10.29 3.37
N PRO A 136 -10.57 10.78 2.65
CA PRO A 136 -11.53 9.90 1.99
C PRO A 136 -10.87 9.11 0.86
N VAL A 137 -11.35 7.89 0.62
CA VAL A 137 -10.83 6.97 -0.41
C VAL A 137 -11.98 6.58 -1.33
N GLY A 138 -11.71 6.54 -2.62
CA GLY A 138 -12.68 6.11 -3.62
C GLY A 138 -12.04 5.95 -4.99
N TRP A 139 -12.88 5.67 -5.98
CA TRP A 139 -12.43 5.50 -7.37
C TRP A 139 -12.91 6.69 -8.21
N ASP A 140 -12.08 7.09 -9.16
CA ASP A 140 -12.50 7.98 -10.24
C ASP A 140 -13.41 7.25 -11.21
#